data_1775be4621ce5c2424f262b10acf382b
#
_entry.id   1775be4621ce5c2424f262b10acf382b
#
_cell.length_a   1.000
_cell.length_b   1.000
_cell.length_c   1.000
_cell.angle_alpha   90.00
_cell.angle_beta   90.00
_cell.angle_gamma   90.00
#
_symmetry.space_group_name_H-M   'P 1'
#
loop_
_entity.id
_entity.type
_entity.pdbx_description
1 polymer ?
#
loop_
_entity_poly.entity_id
_entity_poly.type
_entity_poly.pdbx_seq_one_letter_code
_entity_poly.pdbx_strand_id
1 'polypeptide(L)'
;MRSSPSLSLKVPLFVLSVVAGGLLAAGCHRAVKPELGPDRTVEAGVPVEFGSAQEGAPDVTWDFGDGTPTQKGPRVSHAFARSGAYAVRALDGTTEVGRAQLTVVPRPLLRAIPEDATVAIYMPRLRGSVEPLVDFFERFVGQDMARRQIEEMPLLPLALRSLKGEATPVDPEEGFGLFSVPAFQGAVMLLGVTEGQAALDSLVRELESKGHPVERRPDGSARIEMAGVEPVTAFLDRGYLYLAMPQKEEAQEGETVKAATSSPDAEVLRKAVAGFTGPGLSESPLLTQLRGKVAEGSLYTFIRFPEKQGAGVFPGFMSSLRTTEGRVELDGFMPATKPLLDGKQGPLPALLDKAPLGPVAVAMMSIPPSEMASMLLGAPGSPQRTEALESWRQQGVDAEALLGAVRGDVTLLVYFDAPAFYRNFLGNKRPEPRGSVLLEAGLTNSAPVVAALNKAFEKGTWNVERSQEKGATRFRMRVMEQPLVLTVAGDRLSLQAGEALDARPRGNVGASLQERFGSSAFGPSHLSLMVDMGRLRAEMDAPEQVPGIPQAQLSAAKAIGGAFLDQLPPFDHAFLDFSPEEGGARLRGRIMLRTP
;
A
#
# COMPACT_ATOMS: atom_id res chain seq x y z
N MET A 1 27.22 -9.39 69.06
CA MET A 1 28.45 -9.01 69.79
C MET A 1 28.82 -7.59 69.43
N ARG A 2 28.69 -6.73 70.46
CA ARG A 2 29.52 -5.56 70.83
C ARG A 2 29.66 -4.49 69.72
N SER A 3 29.35 -3.27 69.90
CA SER A 3 29.06 -2.29 70.98
C SER A 3 29.53 -0.95 70.48
N SER A 4 28.70 0.05 70.64
CA SER A 4 28.99 1.50 70.48
C SER A 4 30.16 1.91 71.39
N PRO A 5 30.68 3.15 71.30
CA PRO A 5 29.94 4.24 71.92
C PRO A 5 30.09 5.64 71.26
N SER A 6 29.08 6.42 71.57
CA SER A 6 28.95 7.87 71.57
C SER A 6 30.10 8.69 72.20
N LEU A 7 30.30 9.89 71.70
CA LEU A 7 30.67 11.01 72.61
C LEU A 7 30.17 12.36 72.04
N SER A 8 29.32 12.95 72.79
CA SER A 8 28.87 14.34 72.74
C SER A 8 29.91 15.31 73.35
N LEU A 9 30.00 16.50 72.84
CA LEU A 9 30.38 17.63 73.64
C LEU A 9 29.71 18.93 73.17
N LYS A 10 29.23 19.60 74.19
CA LYS A 10 28.43 20.82 74.23
C LYS A 10 29.20 22.11 74.00
N VAL A 11 28.52 23.06 73.31
CA VAL A 11 28.39 24.53 73.52
C VAL A 11 29.27 25.23 74.61
N PRO A 12 29.75 26.49 74.39
CA PRO A 12 28.90 27.64 74.74
C PRO A 12 29.04 28.88 73.83
N LEU A 13 27.94 29.49 73.55
CA LEU A 13 27.46 30.87 73.76
C LEU A 13 28.45 31.93 74.35
N PHE A 14 28.57 33.09 73.62
CA PHE A 14 28.63 34.50 74.19
C PHE A 14 28.71 35.45 72.98
N VAL A 15 27.70 36.21 72.58
CA VAL A 15 27.15 37.48 73.06
C VAL A 15 28.11 38.72 72.90
N LEU A 16 27.51 39.74 72.29
CA LEU A 16 27.83 41.18 72.16
C LEU A 16 28.65 41.57 70.93
N SER A 17 28.28 42.54 70.13
CA SER A 17 27.61 43.82 70.40
C SER A 17 27.12 44.50 69.15
N VAL A 18 26.00 45.14 69.28
CA VAL A 18 25.45 46.21 68.48
C VAL A 18 26.40 47.42 68.46
N VAL A 19 26.74 47.93 67.27
CA VAL A 19 26.89 49.38 67.00
C VAL A 19 26.61 49.63 65.51
N ALA A 20 25.51 50.24 65.24
CA ALA A 20 25.19 51.35 64.37
C ALA A 20 26.16 51.69 63.23
N GLY A 21 25.57 51.69 62.05
CA GLY A 21 26.12 52.31 60.88
C GLY A 21 25.15 52.12 59.74
N GLY A 22 24.04 52.84 59.79
CA GLY A 22 23.24 53.02 58.55
C GLY A 22 24.12 53.69 57.52
N LEU A 23 24.06 53.16 56.30
CA LEU A 23 24.14 53.92 55.05
C LEU A 23 24.28 52.94 53.91
N LEU A 24 23.45 53.21 52.93
CA LEU A 24 23.47 52.59 51.61
C LEU A 24 22.78 51.23 51.50
N ALA A 25 21.48 51.22 51.64
CA ALA A 25 20.59 50.39 50.77
C ALA A 25 20.72 50.94 49.35
N ALA A 26 21.88 50.82 48.74
CA ALA A 26 21.94 50.66 47.28
C ALA A 26 21.36 49.27 46.99
N GLY A 27 20.05 49.21 46.78
CA GLY A 27 19.42 48.07 46.23
C GLY A 27 20.12 47.73 44.91
N CYS A 28 21.04 46.77 44.95
CA CYS A 28 21.40 46.05 43.76
C CYS A 28 20.09 45.38 43.26
N HIS A 29 19.34 46.12 42.49
CA HIS A 29 18.40 45.50 41.59
C HIS A 29 19.26 44.60 40.71
N ARG A 30 19.40 43.34 41.13
CA ARG A 30 19.98 42.31 40.28
C ARG A 30 19.05 42.28 39.06
N ALA A 31 19.51 42.87 37.94
CA ALA A 31 18.76 42.88 36.71
C ALA A 31 18.31 41.43 36.44
N VAL A 32 17.02 41.18 36.55
CA VAL A 32 16.46 39.86 36.28
C VAL A 32 16.73 39.60 34.82
N LYS A 33 17.56 38.63 34.53
CA LYS A 33 17.84 38.27 33.13
C LYS A 33 16.61 37.62 32.53
N PRO A 34 16.31 37.90 31.24
CA PRO A 34 15.21 37.22 30.54
C PRO A 34 15.46 35.71 30.52
N GLU A 35 14.43 34.94 30.77
CA GLU A 35 14.51 33.48 30.82
C GLU A 35 14.36 32.92 29.40
N LEU A 36 15.48 32.59 28.73
CA LEU A 36 15.47 32.03 27.38
C LEU A 36 15.28 30.49 27.36
N GLY A 37 15.47 29.85 28.50
CA GLY A 37 15.61 28.40 28.59
C GLY A 37 16.94 27.88 28.04
N PRO A 38 17.24 26.60 28.20
CA PRO A 38 18.44 25.97 27.64
C PRO A 38 18.32 25.83 26.11
N ASP A 39 19.46 25.59 25.47
CA ASP A 39 19.47 25.10 24.08
C ASP A 39 18.63 23.83 23.95
N ARG A 40 17.73 23.80 23.00
CA ARG A 40 16.73 22.71 22.87
C ARG A 40 16.33 22.43 21.44
N THR A 41 15.84 21.22 21.23
CA THR A 41 15.23 20.80 19.97
C THR A 41 13.72 20.86 20.10
N VAL A 42 13.05 21.45 19.10
CA VAL A 42 11.60 21.58 19.02
C VAL A 42 11.12 21.21 17.62
N GLU A 43 9.85 20.87 17.51
CA GLU A 43 9.22 20.55 16.24
C GLU A 43 8.70 21.82 15.54
N ALA A 44 8.83 21.90 14.23
CA ALA A 44 8.28 22.99 13.43
C ALA A 44 6.75 23.13 13.62
N GLY A 45 6.29 24.36 13.75
CA GLY A 45 4.88 24.71 14.00
C GLY A 45 4.41 24.53 15.44
N VAL A 46 5.25 24.02 16.35
CA VAL A 46 4.92 23.93 17.78
C VAL A 46 5.26 25.23 18.46
N PRO A 47 4.31 25.87 19.20
CA PRO A 47 4.59 27.08 19.96
C PRO A 47 5.62 26.83 21.05
N VAL A 48 6.60 27.72 21.12
CA VAL A 48 7.68 27.71 22.12
C VAL A 48 7.58 28.96 22.95
N GLU A 49 7.55 28.79 24.26
CA GLU A 49 7.49 29.90 25.20
C GLU A 49 8.91 30.41 25.52
N PHE A 50 9.07 31.72 25.51
CA PHE A 50 10.27 32.46 25.92
C PHE A 50 9.91 33.51 26.96
N GLY A 51 10.79 33.73 27.91
CA GLY A 51 10.57 34.68 29.01
C GLY A 51 9.83 34.06 30.20
N SER A 52 9.45 34.90 31.15
CA SER A 52 8.82 34.51 32.40
C SER A 52 7.54 35.31 32.65
N ALA A 53 6.54 34.67 33.25
CA ALA A 53 5.34 35.34 33.74
C ALA A 53 5.49 35.87 35.20
N GLN A 54 6.68 35.74 35.78
CA GLN A 54 6.93 36.20 37.16
C GLN A 54 6.85 37.72 37.25
N GLU A 55 6.35 38.23 38.38
CA GLU A 55 6.33 39.64 38.65
C GLU A 55 7.75 40.22 38.67
N GLY A 56 8.01 41.29 37.91
CA GLY A 56 9.34 41.87 37.74
C GLY A 56 10.19 41.26 36.62
N ALA A 57 9.63 40.34 35.81
CA ALA A 57 10.33 39.88 34.61
C ALA A 57 10.57 41.02 33.62
N PRO A 58 11.75 41.10 32.98
CA PRO A 58 12.13 42.20 32.11
C PRO A 58 11.27 42.21 30.83
N ASP A 59 10.78 43.39 30.44
CA ASP A 59 10.08 43.61 29.18
C ASP A 59 11.11 43.81 28.06
N VAL A 60 11.45 42.74 27.37
CA VAL A 60 12.50 42.71 26.33
C VAL A 60 11.86 42.54 24.93
N THR A 61 12.65 42.86 23.91
CA THR A 61 12.30 42.58 22.52
C THR A 61 12.94 41.25 22.10
N TRP A 62 12.10 40.33 21.61
CA TRP A 62 12.52 39.02 21.16
C TRP A 62 12.73 39.00 19.64
N ASP A 63 13.92 38.60 19.24
CA ASP A 63 14.27 38.31 17.86
C ASP A 63 14.50 36.80 17.71
N PHE A 64 13.65 36.14 16.96
CA PHE A 64 13.65 34.68 16.83
C PHE A 64 14.68 34.16 15.81
N GLY A 65 15.28 35.06 15.01
CA GLY A 65 16.28 34.68 14.01
C GLY A 65 15.74 33.95 12.80
N ASP A 66 14.42 33.85 12.63
CA ASP A 66 13.72 33.17 11.53
C ASP A 66 13.16 34.14 10.48
N GLY A 67 13.44 35.43 10.61
CA GLY A 67 12.98 36.48 9.70
C GLY A 67 11.56 36.98 9.99
N THR A 68 10.89 36.48 11.03
CA THR A 68 9.60 37.00 11.48
C THR A 68 9.79 38.32 12.26
N PRO A 69 8.73 39.18 12.34
CA PRO A 69 8.77 40.38 13.16
C PRO A 69 9.13 40.08 14.62
N THR A 70 9.92 40.93 15.21
CA THR A 70 10.24 40.88 16.64
C THR A 70 8.98 41.06 17.50
N GLN A 71 8.93 40.39 18.66
CA GLN A 71 7.86 40.54 19.63
C GLN A 71 8.39 41.19 20.91
N LYS A 72 7.59 42.03 21.57
CA LYS A 72 7.96 42.66 22.83
C LYS A 72 7.12 42.12 23.97
N GLY A 73 7.75 41.83 25.09
CA GLY A 73 7.06 41.39 26.30
C GLY A 73 7.96 40.59 27.25
N PRO A 74 7.53 40.47 28.53
CA PRO A 74 8.25 39.67 29.52
C PRO A 74 8.11 38.14 29.23
N ARG A 75 7.03 37.74 28.52
CA ARG A 75 6.79 36.38 28.04
C ARG A 75 6.13 36.45 26.66
N VAL A 76 6.67 35.68 25.73
CA VAL A 76 6.15 35.57 24.38
C VAL A 76 6.06 34.11 23.93
N SER A 77 5.13 33.81 23.03
CA SER A 77 5.00 32.50 22.40
C SER A 77 5.30 32.63 20.91
N HIS A 78 6.16 31.79 20.38
CA HIS A 78 6.52 31.81 18.99
C HIS A 78 6.57 30.39 18.40
N ALA A 79 6.05 30.21 17.18
CA ALA A 79 6.10 28.96 16.44
C ALA A 79 6.97 29.11 15.19
N PHE A 80 8.05 28.36 15.10
CA PHE A 80 8.94 28.35 13.94
C PHE A 80 8.31 27.56 12.80
N ALA A 81 8.05 28.20 11.67
CA ALA A 81 7.40 27.57 10.54
C ALA A 81 8.31 26.60 9.75
N ARG A 82 9.63 26.76 9.87
CA ARG A 82 10.62 26.00 9.10
C ARG A 82 11.60 25.28 10.01
N SER A 83 12.06 24.11 9.60
CA SER A 83 13.19 23.44 10.24
C SER A 83 14.49 24.22 10.02
N GLY A 84 15.40 24.15 10.98
CA GLY A 84 16.67 24.87 10.95
C GLY A 84 17.25 25.12 12.32
N ALA A 85 18.42 25.73 12.37
CA ALA A 85 19.03 26.21 13.62
C ALA A 85 18.81 27.72 13.75
N TYR A 86 18.19 28.13 14.83
CA TYR A 86 17.82 29.52 15.07
C TYR A 86 18.50 30.03 16.33
N ALA A 87 19.03 31.25 16.24
CA ALA A 87 19.57 31.97 17.40
C ALA A 87 18.53 32.96 17.92
N VAL A 88 17.79 32.56 18.95
CA VAL A 88 16.81 33.43 19.61
C VAL A 88 17.53 34.41 20.52
N ARG A 89 17.27 35.70 20.34
CA ARG A 89 17.90 36.79 21.08
C ARG A 89 16.87 37.59 21.86
N ALA A 90 17.20 37.91 23.11
CA ALA A 90 16.47 38.88 23.90
C ALA A 90 17.25 40.21 23.89
N LEU A 91 16.61 41.29 23.53
CA LEU A 91 17.18 42.62 23.35
C LEU A 91 16.54 43.60 24.32
N ASP A 92 17.37 44.35 25.08
CA ASP A 92 16.98 45.55 25.80
C ASP A 92 17.41 46.77 24.99
N GLY A 93 16.44 47.40 24.31
CA GLY A 93 16.73 48.35 23.25
C GLY A 93 17.49 47.70 22.09
N THR A 94 18.77 48.09 21.94
CA THR A 94 19.69 47.51 20.93
C THR A 94 20.71 46.56 21.53
N THR A 95 20.70 46.35 22.85
CA THR A 95 21.68 45.52 23.55
C THR A 95 21.16 44.09 23.71
N GLU A 96 21.92 43.09 23.25
CA GLU A 96 21.61 41.68 23.49
C GLU A 96 21.84 41.34 24.96
N VAL A 97 20.77 41.00 25.67
CA VAL A 97 20.80 40.64 27.10
C VAL A 97 20.70 39.13 27.32
N GLY A 98 20.43 38.38 26.27
CA GLY A 98 20.42 36.92 26.32
C GLY A 98 20.30 36.28 24.93
N ARG A 99 20.81 35.04 24.80
CA ARG A 99 20.76 34.24 23.59
C ARG A 99 20.53 32.78 23.94
N ALA A 100 19.71 32.09 23.14
CA ALA A 100 19.55 30.63 23.16
C ALA A 100 19.62 30.07 21.73
N GLN A 101 20.19 28.88 21.59
CA GLN A 101 20.18 28.15 20.34
C GLN A 101 18.98 27.20 20.33
N LEU A 102 18.21 27.26 19.22
CA LEU A 102 17.07 26.40 19.02
C LEU A 102 17.26 25.60 17.74
N THR A 103 17.20 24.29 17.84
CA THR A 103 17.15 23.39 16.67
C THR A 103 15.70 23.04 16.41
N VAL A 104 15.17 23.49 15.29
CA VAL A 104 13.80 23.16 14.85
C VAL A 104 13.91 22.00 13.89
N VAL A 105 13.30 20.86 14.24
CA VAL A 105 13.21 19.68 13.39
C VAL A 105 11.90 19.69 12.61
N PRO A 106 11.82 19.04 11.43
CA PRO A 106 10.58 18.90 10.70
C PRO A 106 9.50 18.23 11.56
N ARG A 107 8.24 18.57 11.30
CA ARG A 107 7.13 17.85 11.91
C ARG A 107 7.17 16.40 11.44
N PRO A 108 7.06 15.39 12.33
CA PRO A 108 7.03 14.00 11.88
C PRO A 108 5.97 13.75 10.79
N LEU A 109 6.32 13.00 9.77
CA LEU A 109 5.50 12.79 8.56
C LEU A 109 4.03 12.46 8.86
N LEU A 110 3.80 11.48 9.76
CA LEU A 110 2.44 11.07 10.11
C LEU A 110 1.66 12.09 10.95
N ARG A 111 2.35 13.07 11.54
CA ARG A 111 1.70 14.23 12.19
C ARG A 111 1.37 15.34 11.18
N ALA A 112 2.07 15.37 10.05
CA ALA A 112 1.78 16.29 8.96
C ALA A 112 0.58 15.85 8.09
N ILE A 113 0.20 14.58 8.15
CA ILE A 113 -1.00 14.02 7.51
C ILE A 113 -2.17 14.11 8.52
N PRO A 114 -3.34 14.67 8.15
CA PRO A 114 -4.50 14.74 9.05
C PRO A 114 -4.99 13.36 9.52
N GLU A 115 -5.48 13.29 10.77
CA GLU A 115 -5.99 12.04 11.34
C GLU A 115 -7.14 11.44 10.52
N ASP A 116 -7.99 12.27 9.95
CA ASP A 116 -9.19 11.91 9.19
C ASP A 116 -8.91 11.53 7.73
N ALA A 117 -7.64 11.53 7.30
CA ALA A 117 -7.26 11.05 5.96
C ALA A 117 -7.85 9.67 5.68
N THR A 118 -8.50 9.52 4.52
CA THR A 118 -9.13 8.25 4.12
C THR A 118 -8.14 7.30 3.46
N VAL A 119 -7.17 7.84 2.75
CA VAL A 119 -6.05 7.09 2.18
C VAL A 119 -4.76 7.81 2.53
N ALA A 120 -3.75 7.06 2.94
CA ALA A 120 -2.39 7.56 3.06
C ALA A 120 -1.40 6.52 2.54
N ILE A 121 -0.53 6.95 1.61
CA ILE A 121 0.61 6.18 1.13
C ILE A 121 1.85 6.93 1.58
N TYR A 122 2.75 6.27 2.31
CA TYR A 122 3.89 6.98 2.87
C TYR A 122 5.14 6.13 2.99
N MET A 123 6.28 6.77 2.84
CA MET A 123 7.61 6.27 3.15
C MET A 123 8.14 7.06 4.35
N PRO A 124 8.45 6.45 5.48
CA PRO A 124 8.95 7.16 6.66
C PRO A 124 10.28 7.89 6.41
N ARG A 125 11.13 7.36 5.54
CA ARG A 125 12.40 7.93 5.10
C ARG A 125 12.62 7.62 3.63
N LEU A 126 13.25 8.55 2.89
CA LEU A 126 13.60 8.29 1.50
C LEU A 126 14.82 7.36 1.40
N ARG A 127 15.87 7.65 2.19
CA ARG A 127 17.11 6.86 2.18
C ARG A 127 16.85 5.42 2.58
N GLY A 128 17.32 4.48 1.77
CA GLY A 128 17.14 3.04 1.96
C GLY A 128 15.73 2.52 1.63
N SER A 129 14.77 3.41 1.28
CA SER A 129 13.43 3.01 0.84
C SER A 129 13.24 3.17 -0.66
N VAL A 130 13.72 4.26 -1.22
CA VAL A 130 13.48 4.60 -2.63
C VAL A 130 14.42 3.82 -3.55
N GLU A 131 15.70 3.69 -3.21
CA GLU A 131 16.69 3.05 -4.07
C GLU A 131 16.33 1.59 -4.41
N PRO A 132 15.99 0.72 -3.43
CA PRO A 132 15.60 -0.66 -3.75
C PRO A 132 14.30 -0.75 -4.55
N LEU A 133 13.38 0.20 -4.34
CA LEU A 133 12.12 0.26 -5.07
C LEU A 133 12.35 0.67 -6.53
N VAL A 134 13.20 1.65 -6.77
CA VAL A 134 13.56 2.10 -8.12
C VAL A 134 14.35 1.01 -8.85
N ASP A 135 15.33 0.37 -8.21
CA ASP A 135 16.07 -0.77 -8.80
C ASP A 135 15.12 -1.91 -9.19
N PHE A 136 14.18 -2.27 -8.31
CA PHE A 136 13.16 -3.27 -8.63
C PHE A 136 12.31 -2.83 -9.83
N PHE A 137 11.86 -1.56 -9.84
CA PHE A 137 11.02 -1.03 -10.91
C PHE A 137 11.74 -0.97 -12.25
N GLU A 138 13.00 -0.50 -12.26
CA GLU A 138 13.85 -0.50 -13.47
C GLU A 138 14.06 -1.90 -14.03
N ARG A 139 14.26 -2.90 -13.17
CA ARG A 139 14.39 -4.29 -13.58
C ARG A 139 13.07 -4.89 -14.05
N PHE A 140 11.95 -4.46 -13.47
CA PHE A 140 10.62 -4.99 -13.78
C PHE A 140 10.05 -4.47 -15.11
N VAL A 141 10.14 -3.17 -15.38
CA VAL A 141 9.58 -2.55 -16.59
C VAL A 141 10.63 -2.24 -17.66
N GLY A 142 11.93 -2.35 -17.34
CA GLY A 142 13.05 -1.95 -18.17
C GLY A 142 13.47 -0.49 -17.91
N GLN A 143 14.80 -0.24 -17.97
CA GLN A 143 15.40 1.03 -17.58
C GLN A 143 14.84 2.24 -18.33
N ASP A 144 14.61 2.12 -19.64
CA ASP A 144 14.11 3.25 -20.44
C ASP A 144 12.67 3.63 -20.11
N MET A 145 11.82 2.64 -19.81
CA MET A 145 10.43 2.89 -19.42
C MET A 145 10.39 3.43 -17.98
N ALA A 146 11.14 2.85 -17.07
CA ALA A 146 11.24 3.31 -15.69
C ALA A 146 11.71 4.77 -15.63
N ARG A 147 12.77 5.12 -16.38
CA ARG A 147 13.28 6.49 -16.44
C ARG A 147 12.21 7.48 -16.89
N ARG A 148 11.48 7.18 -17.98
CA ARG A 148 10.40 8.06 -18.46
C ARG A 148 9.31 8.25 -17.41
N GLN A 149 8.86 7.18 -16.76
CA GLN A 149 7.82 7.27 -15.72
C GLN A 149 8.30 8.01 -14.48
N ILE A 150 9.55 7.81 -14.07
CA ILE A 150 10.16 8.55 -12.96
C ILE A 150 10.25 10.05 -13.29
N GLU A 151 10.67 10.41 -14.51
CA GLU A 151 10.78 11.80 -14.95
C GLU A 151 9.43 12.53 -15.05
N GLU A 152 8.33 11.78 -15.22
CA GLU A 152 6.97 12.32 -15.22
C GLU A 152 6.44 12.62 -13.81
N MET A 153 7.02 12.01 -12.77
CA MET A 153 6.58 12.24 -11.39
C MET A 153 7.13 13.58 -10.85
N PRO A 154 6.27 14.48 -10.29
CA PRO A 154 6.68 15.86 -10.00
C PRO A 154 7.82 16.00 -8.98
N LEU A 155 7.89 15.14 -7.95
CA LEU A 155 8.85 15.26 -6.84
C LEU A 155 9.91 14.15 -6.82
N LEU A 156 9.68 13.04 -7.51
CA LEU A 156 10.58 11.88 -7.46
C LEU A 156 11.96 12.16 -8.06
N PRO A 157 12.13 12.91 -9.16
CA PRO A 157 13.45 13.28 -9.67
C PRO A 157 14.27 14.09 -8.66
N LEU A 158 13.64 15.01 -7.90
CA LEU A 158 14.31 15.78 -6.86
C LEU A 158 14.80 14.87 -5.72
N ALA A 159 13.94 13.95 -5.26
CA ALA A 159 14.28 12.98 -4.23
C ALA A 159 15.46 12.07 -4.67
N LEU A 160 15.44 11.57 -5.91
CA LEU A 160 16.51 10.71 -6.43
C LEU A 160 17.86 11.42 -6.56
N ARG A 161 17.87 12.70 -6.94
CA ARG A 161 19.09 13.50 -6.96
C ARG A 161 19.68 13.68 -5.56
N SER A 162 18.83 13.94 -4.55
CA SER A 162 19.27 14.00 -3.15
C SER A 162 19.91 12.69 -2.69
N LEU A 163 19.30 11.55 -3.02
CA LEU A 163 19.82 10.23 -2.66
C LEU A 163 21.18 9.92 -3.32
N LYS A 164 21.44 10.46 -4.50
CA LYS A 164 22.75 10.38 -5.19
C LYS A 164 23.80 11.31 -4.61
N GLY A 165 23.47 12.06 -3.56
CA GLY A 165 24.40 12.99 -2.90
C GLY A 165 24.57 14.34 -3.63
N GLU A 166 23.68 14.65 -4.58
CA GLU A 166 23.64 15.97 -5.17
C GLU A 166 23.12 16.98 -4.15
N ALA A 167 23.66 18.20 -4.17
CA ALA A 167 23.19 19.29 -3.34
C ALA A 167 21.78 19.71 -3.76
N THR A 168 20.78 19.11 -3.17
CA THR A 168 19.37 19.41 -3.38
C THR A 168 18.74 19.87 -2.07
N PRO A 169 17.66 20.65 -2.10
CA PRO A 169 16.97 21.07 -0.90
C PRO A 169 16.05 19.99 -0.29
N VAL A 170 16.07 18.76 -0.81
CA VAL A 170 15.30 17.63 -0.28
C VAL A 170 16.09 16.95 0.82
N ASP A 171 15.42 16.64 1.94
CA ASP A 171 16.03 15.89 3.04
C ASP A 171 15.88 14.38 2.80
N PRO A 172 16.96 13.63 2.54
CA PRO A 172 16.89 12.20 2.30
C PRO A 172 16.55 11.38 3.57
N GLU A 173 16.72 11.96 4.77
CA GLU A 173 16.38 11.31 6.04
C GLU A 173 14.91 11.51 6.42
N GLU A 174 14.25 12.47 5.78
CA GLU A 174 12.82 12.69 5.91
C GLU A 174 12.02 11.86 4.88
N GLY A 175 10.71 11.80 5.11
CA GLY A 175 9.83 10.93 4.33
C GLY A 175 9.11 11.62 3.19
N PHE A 176 8.33 10.79 2.53
CA PHE A 176 7.38 11.16 1.48
C PHE A 176 5.99 10.67 1.88
N GLY A 177 4.96 11.45 1.58
CA GLY A 177 3.57 11.08 1.80
C GLY A 177 2.67 11.50 0.65
N LEU A 178 1.63 10.71 0.43
CA LEU A 178 0.50 11.00 -0.43
C LEU A 178 -0.76 10.65 0.35
N PHE A 179 -1.70 11.58 0.51
CA PHE A 179 -2.92 11.32 1.24
C PHE A 179 -4.14 11.99 0.62
N SER A 180 -5.32 11.47 0.91
CA SER A 180 -6.59 12.07 0.53
C SER A 180 -7.24 12.77 1.72
N VAL A 181 -7.90 13.89 1.46
CA VAL A 181 -8.66 14.66 2.45
C VAL A 181 -10.14 14.36 2.27
N PRO A 182 -10.85 13.87 3.30
CA PRO A 182 -12.25 13.40 3.16
C PRO A 182 -13.24 14.45 2.63
N ALA A 183 -13.00 15.70 2.99
CA ALA A 183 -13.88 16.83 2.62
C ALA A 183 -13.70 17.28 1.16
N PHE A 184 -12.70 16.78 0.44
CA PHE A 184 -12.33 17.24 -0.89
C PHE A 184 -11.98 16.05 -1.80
N GLN A 185 -12.42 16.12 -3.03
CA GLN A 185 -11.97 15.19 -4.05
C GLN A 185 -10.57 15.62 -4.51
N GLY A 186 -9.56 14.90 -4.07
CA GLY A 186 -8.19 15.19 -4.42
C GLY A 186 -7.19 14.49 -3.52
N ALA A 187 -5.92 14.66 -3.86
CA ALA A 187 -4.80 14.13 -3.12
C ALA A 187 -3.80 15.23 -2.80
N VAL A 188 -3.09 15.07 -1.70
CA VAL A 188 -2.00 15.95 -1.27
C VAL A 188 -0.74 15.11 -1.16
N MET A 189 0.29 15.52 -1.88
CA MET A 189 1.63 14.95 -1.80
C MET A 189 2.50 15.82 -0.92
N LEU A 190 3.35 15.24 -0.10
CA LEU A 190 4.33 15.97 0.71
C LEU A 190 5.70 15.30 0.67
N LEU A 191 6.73 16.12 0.67
CA LEU A 191 8.14 15.71 0.62
C LEU A 191 8.94 16.51 1.64
N GLY A 192 9.72 15.84 2.49
CA GLY A 192 10.59 16.48 3.47
C GLY A 192 11.69 17.29 2.82
N VAL A 193 11.93 18.53 3.31
CA VAL A 193 12.89 19.46 2.72
C VAL A 193 13.73 20.14 3.80
N THR A 194 15.03 20.36 3.50
CA THR A 194 15.96 21.10 4.36
C THR A 194 15.83 22.61 4.16
N GLU A 195 15.69 23.04 2.89
CA GLU A 195 15.58 24.43 2.49
C GLU A 195 14.30 24.63 1.67
N GLY A 196 13.18 24.90 2.35
CA GLY A 196 11.87 24.89 1.73
C GLY A 196 11.76 25.81 0.52
N GLN A 197 12.24 27.06 0.57
CA GLN A 197 12.13 27.98 -0.56
C GLN A 197 12.95 27.48 -1.75
N ALA A 198 14.16 26.97 -1.50
CA ALA A 198 14.99 26.40 -2.58
C ALA A 198 14.36 25.13 -3.21
N ALA A 199 13.62 24.36 -2.42
CA ALA A 199 12.88 23.20 -2.93
C ALA A 199 11.74 23.61 -3.85
N LEU A 200 10.93 24.58 -3.44
CA LEU A 200 9.86 25.14 -4.25
C LEU A 200 10.42 25.77 -5.54
N ASP A 201 11.48 26.55 -5.45
CA ASP A 201 12.12 27.19 -6.60
C ASP A 201 12.73 26.15 -7.57
N SER A 202 13.25 25.06 -7.05
CA SER A 202 13.79 23.96 -7.86
C SER A 202 12.67 23.22 -8.60
N LEU A 203 11.56 22.93 -7.91
CA LEU A 203 10.38 22.33 -8.51
C LEU A 203 9.81 23.22 -9.61
N VAL A 204 9.64 24.51 -9.34
CA VAL A 204 9.11 25.48 -10.31
C VAL A 204 9.98 25.53 -11.56
N ARG A 205 11.31 25.68 -11.40
CA ARG A 205 12.25 25.69 -12.55
C ARG A 205 12.19 24.40 -13.36
N GLU A 206 12.06 23.25 -12.71
CA GLU A 206 11.96 21.97 -13.40
C GLU A 206 10.66 21.89 -14.24
N LEU A 207 9.53 22.31 -13.68
CA LEU A 207 8.25 22.28 -14.36
C LEU A 207 8.19 23.32 -15.51
N GLU A 208 8.71 24.52 -15.30
CA GLU A 208 8.85 25.52 -16.35
C GLU A 208 9.73 25.01 -17.51
N SER A 209 10.83 24.30 -17.21
CA SER A 209 11.69 23.70 -18.23
C SER A 209 11.01 22.61 -19.06
N LYS A 210 9.99 21.95 -18.48
CA LYS A 210 9.11 20.97 -19.16
C LYS A 210 7.95 21.62 -19.91
N GLY A 211 7.85 22.96 -19.89
CA GLY A 211 6.82 23.72 -20.58
C GLY A 211 5.50 23.86 -19.81
N HIS A 212 5.47 23.58 -18.53
CA HIS A 212 4.31 23.81 -17.69
C HIS A 212 4.24 25.27 -17.25
N PRO A 213 3.13 26.01 -17.49
CA PRO A 213 2.94 27.35 -16.96
C PRO A 213 2.90 27.35 -15.43
N VAL A 214 3.67 28.22 -14.80
CA VAL A 214 3.72 28.38 -13.35
C VAL A 214 3.43 29.82 -12.96
N GLU A 215 2.47 30.04 -12.10
CA GLU A 215 2.13 31.33 -11.50
C GLU A 215 2.59 31.36 -10.03
N ARG A 216 3.57 32.21 -9.73
CA ARG A 216 4.00 32.48 -8.35
C ARG A 216 3.04 33.44 -7.69
N ARG A 217 2.59 33.12 -6.47
CA ARG A 217 1.63 33.91 -5.72
C ARG A 217 2.29 34.71 -4.60
N PRO A 218 1.67 35.84 -4.17
CA PRO A 218 2.23 36.68 -3.11
C PRO A 218 2.37 35.98 -1.76
N ASP A 219 1.60 34.91 -1.50
CA ASP A 219 1.66 34.10 -0.27
C ASP A 219 2.80 33.07 -0.27
N GLY A 220 3.66 33.09 -1.30
CA GLY A 220 4.78 32.18 -1.47
C GLY A 220 4.41 30.80 -2.07
N SER A 221 3.14 30.58 -2.43
CA SER A 221 2.74 29.37 -3.16
C SER A 221 2.95 29.52 -4.68
N ALA A 222 2.89 28.40 -5.39
CA ALA A 222 2.97 28.37 -6.85
C ALA A 222 1.79 27.55 -7.41
N ARG A 223 1.06 28.13 -8.35
CA ARG A 223 0.03 27.44 -9.13
C ARG A 223 0.66 26.92 -10.42
N ILE A 224 0.47 25.64 -10.69
CA ILE A 224 1.08 24.91 -11.80
C ILE A 224 -0.04 24.39 -12.70
N GLU A 225 -0.01 24.75 -13.97
CA GLU A 225 -0.93 24.24 -14.98
C GLU A 225 -0.31 23.04 -15.69
N MET A 226 -0.99 21.92 -15.67
CA MET A 226 -0.57 20.68 -16.32
C MET A 226 -1.61 20.26 -17.36
N ALA A 227 -1.15 19.85 -18.54
CA ALA A 227 -2.06 19.47 -19.62
C ALA A 227 -2.95 18.27 -19.22
N GLY A 228 -4.28 18.42 -19.34
CA GLY A 228 -5.24 17.34 -19.10
C GLY A 228 -5.61 17.08 -17.64
N VAL A 229 -5.05 17.82 -16.69
CA VAL A 229 -5.40 17.73 -15.25
C VAL A 229 -5.75 19.11 -14.70
N GLU A 230 -6.47 19.13 -13.57
CA GLU A 230 -6.75 20.37 -12.86
C GLU A 230 -5.45 21.01 -12.33
N PRO A 231 -5.38 22.35 -12.25
CA PRO A 231 -4.19 23.05 -11.76
C PRO A 231 -3.79 22.57 -10.35
N VAL A 232 -2.51 22.32 -10.16
CA VAL A 232 -1.90 21.91 -8.91
C VAL A 232 -1.38 23.12 -8.16
N THR A 233 -1.47 23.14 -6.84
CA THR A 233 -0.85 24.19 -6.01
C THR A 233 0.30 23.61 -5.19
N ALA A 234 1.51 24.16 -5.40
CA ALA A 234 2.70 23.86 -4.60
C ALA A 234 2.87 24.90 -3.49
N PHE A 235 3.16 24.48 -2.27
CA PHE A 235 3.38 25.38 -1.13
C PHE A 235 4.26 24.72 -0.07
N LEU A 236 4.76 25.53 0.85
CA LEU A 236 5.63 25.10 1.94
C LEU A 236 4.88 25.19 3.27
N ASP A 237 4.97 24.15 4.08
CA ASP A 237 4.51 24.19 5.47
C ASP A 237 5.37 23.26 6.34
N ARG A 238 5.91 23.79 7.44
CA ARG A 238 6.57 23.06 8.54
C ARG A 238 7.56 21.98 8.11
N GLY A 239 8.50 22.30 7.23
CA GLY A 239 9.56 21.40 6.78
C GLY A 239 9.21 20.49 5.61
N TYR A 240 8.00 20.65 5.03
CA TYR A 240 7.57 19.91 3.85
C TYR A 240 7.24 20.81 2.68
N LEU A 241 7.55 20.33 1.49
CA LEU A 241 7.00 20.82 0.23
C LEU A 241 5.73 20.01 -0.08
N TYR A 242 4.62 20.71 -0.24
CA TYR A 242 3.31 20.13 -0.53
C TYR A 242 2.91 20.37 -1.97
N LEU A 243 2.20 19.41 -2.56
CA LEU A 243 1.48 19.54 -3.83
C LEU A 243 0.02 19.17 -3.59
N ALA A 244 -0.88 20.14 -3.67
CA ALA A 244 -2.32 19.93 -3.64
C ALA A 244 -2.83 19.65 -5.06
N MET A 245 -3.36 18.46 -5.29
CA MET A 245 -3.79 17.93 -6.57
C MET A 245 -5.30 17.64 -6.52
N PRO A 246 -6.16 18.55 -6.99
CA PRO A 246 -7.59 18.29 -7.10
C PRO A 246 -7.87 17.22 -8.15
N GLN A 247 -8.90 16.42 -7.93
CA GLN A 247 -9.36 15.41 -8.87
C GLN A 247 -10.59 15.92 -9.60
N LYS A 248 -10.62 15.78 -10.91
CA LYS A 248 -11.79 16.08 -11.72
C LYS A 248 -12.84 15.00 -11.54
N GLU A 249 -14.09 15.40 -11.29
CA GLU A 249 -15.19 14.46 -11.38
C GLU A 249 -15.38 14.05 -12.84
N GLU A 250 -15.12 12.79 -13.16
CA GLU A 250 -15.59 12.21 -14.42
C GLU A 250 -17.09 12.03 -14.29
N ALA A 251 -17.87 12.83 -15.05
CA ALA A 251 -19.29 12.65 -15.18
C ALA A 251 -19.54 11.24 -15.74
N GLN A 252 -20.17 10.38 -14.97
CA GLN A 252 -20.63 9.09 -15.47
C GLN A 252 -21.63 9.36 -16.61
N GLU A 253 -21.37 8.80 -17.79
CA GLU A 253 -22.29 8.87 -18.93
C GLU A 253 -23.67 8.37 -18.50
N GLY A 254 -24.65 9.26 -18.42
CA GLY A 254 -26.05 8.94 -18.15
C GLY A 254 -26.71 9.68 -16.99
N GLU A 255 -25.97 10.34 -16.09
CA GLU A 255 -26.59 11.23 -15.10
C GLU A 255 -26.74 12.63 -15.68
N THR A 256 -28.00 13.10 -15.71
CA THR A 256 -28.33 14.51 -15.97
C THR A 256 -27.56 15.36 -14.97
N VAL A 257 -26.55 16.07 -15.46
CA VAL A 257 -25.67 16.97 -14.71
C VAL A 257 -26.52 17.96 -13.92
N LYS A 258 -26.84 17.65 -12.67
CA LYS A 258 -27.12 18.70 -11.69
C LYS A 258 -25.85 19.51 -11.63
N ALA A 259 -25.98 20.80 -11.92
CA ALA A 259 -24.91 21.80 -12.02
C ALA A 259 -23.73 21.43 -11.14
N ALA A 260 -22.61 21.06 -11.77
CA ALA A 260 -21.38 20.67 -11.12
C ALA A 260 -21.06 21.70 -10.05
N THR A 261 -21.13 21.31 -8.79
CA THR A 261 -20.38 21.98 -7.74
C THR A 261 -18.95 21.97 -8.26
N SER A 262 -18.42 23.15 -8.59
CA SER A 262 -17.07 23.34 -9.10
C SER A 262 -16.11 22.41 -8.37
N SER A 263 -15.35 21.60 -9.12
CA SER A 263 -14.24 20.79 -8.55
C SER A 263 -13.52 21.64 -7.51
N PRO A 264 -13.23 21.11 -6.31
CA PRO A 264 -12.58 21.90 -5.30
C PRO A 264 -11.28 22.47 -5.89
N ASP A 265 -11.21 23.80 -5.96
CA ASP A 265 -10.00 24.48 -6.42
C ASP A 265 -8.82 23.99 -5.57
N ALA A 266 -7.66 23.78 -6.19
CA ALA A 266 -6.42 23.44 -5.50
C ALA A 266 -6.13 24.38 -4.31
N GLU A 267 -6.63 25.61 -4.36
CA GLU A 267 -6.56 26.59 -3.28
C GLU A 267 -7.41 26.20 -2.07
N VAL A 268 -8.58 25.63 -2.27
CA VAL A 268 -9.42 25.11 -1.18
C VAL A 268 -8.73 23.94 -0.50
N LEU A 269 -8.16 23.03 -1.30
CA LEU A 269 -7.39 21.90 -0.79
C LEU A 269 -6.14 22.37 -0.03
N ARG A 270 -5.42 23.36 -0.56
CA ARG A 270 -4.28 23.99 0.12
C ARG A 270 -4.69 24.58 1.47
N LYS A 271 -5.77 25.35 1.53
CA LYS A 271 -6.27 25.96 2.77
C LYS A 271 -6.69 24.95 3.82
N ALA A 272 -7.18 23.78 3.40
CA ALA A 272 -7.54 22.70 4.32
C ALA A 272 -6.32 22.05 4.99
N VAL A 273 -5.15 22.10 4.33
CA VAL A 273 -3.93 21.42 4.78
C VAL A 273 -2.89 22.39 5.33
N ALA A 274 -2.73 23.56 4.70
CA ALA A 274 -1.74 24.56 5.14
C ALA A 274 -2.07 25.08 6.54
N GLY A 275 -1.07 25.03 7.43
CA GLY A 275 -1.24 25.44 8.83
C GLY A 275 -2.10 24.50 9.67
N PHE A 276 -2.39 23.29 9.19
CA PHE A 276 -3.16 22.29 9.94
C PHE A 276 -2.56 22.02 11.33
N THR A 277 -3.33 22.27 12.37
CA THR A 277 -2.93 22.12 13.78
C THR A 277 -3.69 21.02 14.50
N GLY A 278 -4.61 20.35 13.82
CA GLY A 278 -5.39 19.23 14.36
C GLY A 278 -4.54 17.98 14.65
N PRO A 279 -5.18 16.92 15.16
CA PRO A 279 -4.50 15.65 15.39
C PRO A 279 -3.99 15.05 14.07
N GLY A 280 -2.76 14.56 14.09
CA GLY A 280 -2.16 13.90 12.94
C GLY A 280 -2.55 12.42 12.83
N LEU A 281 -2.27 11.82 11.67
CA LEU A 281 -2.55 10.41 11.41
C LEU A 281 -1.85 9.47 12.41
N SER A 282 -0.70 9.89 12.97
CA SER A 282 -0.03 9.16 14.06
C SER A 282 -0.87 9.02 15.32
N GLU A 283 -1.87 9.86 15.50
CA GLU A 283 -2.77 9.86 16.66
C GLU A 283 -4.03 9.02 16.40
N SER A 284 -4.22 8.54 15.18
CA SER A 284 -5.35 7.69 14.79
C SER A 284 -5.32 6.34 15.53
N PRO A 285 -6.37 6.00 16.31
CA PRO A 285 -6.47 4.70 16.95
C PRO A 285 -6.45 3.55 15.95
N LEU A 286 -7.10 3.74 14.78
CA LEU A 286 -7.13 2.75 13.72
C LEU A 286 -5.73 2.51 13.13
N LEU A 287 -4.97 3.56 12.83
CA LEU A 287 -3.59 3.38 12.35
C LEU A 287 -2.73 2.66 13.39
N THR A 288 -2.83 3.03 14.67
CA THR A 288 -2.08 2.40 15.76
C THR A 288 -2.38 0.90 15.85
N GLN A 289 -3.66 0.52 15.79
CA GLN A 289 -4.09 -0.87 15.77
C GLN A 289 -3.51 -1.63 14.58
N LEU A 290 -3.59 -1.06 13.37
CA LEU A 290 -3.16 -1.68 12.13
C LEU A 290 -1.65 -1.79 12.03
N ARG A 291 -0.91 -0.76 12.46
CA ARG A 291 0.56 -0.72 12.37
C ARG A 291 1.23 -1.85 13.17
N GLY A 292 0.65 -2.22 14.31
CA GLY A 292 1.13 -3.37 15.10
C GLY A 292 0.88 -4.73 14.48
N LYS A 293 0.07 -4.79 13.41
CA LYS A 293 -0.30 -6.02 12.72
C LYS A 293 0.47 -6.27 11.43
N VAL A 294 1.06 -5.26 10.81
CA VAL A 294 1.83 -5.41 9.56
C VAL A 294 3.33 -5.42 9.82
N ALA A 295 4.07 -6.14 8.99
CA ALA A 295 5.53 -6.19 9.08
C ALA A 295 6.16 -4.82 8.78
N GLU A 296 7.39 -4.61 9.24
CA GLU A 296 8.14 -3.40 8.86
C GLU A 296 8.44 -3.41 7.35
N GLY A 297 8.25 -2.25 6.71
CA GLY A 297 8.45 -2.05 5.28
C GLY A 297 9.02 -0.68 4.96
N SER A 298 9.32 -0.47 3.68
CA SER A 298 9.82 0.80 3.14
C SER A 298 8.69 1.74 2.72
N LEU A 299 7.58 1.19 2.24
CA LEU A 299 6.39 1.90 1.80
C LEU A 299 5.18 1.33 2.55
N TYR A 300 4.32 2.21 3.03
CA TYR A 300 3.09 1.85 3.71
C TYR A 300 1.88 2.41 2.98
N THR A 301 0.80 1.64 2.97
CA THR A 301 -0.53 2.10 2.52
C THR A 301 -1.51 1.93 3.66
N PHE A 302 -2.21 2.99 4.00
CA PHE A 302 -3.30 3.01 4.95
C PHE A 302 -4.58 3.43 4.22
N ILE A 303 -5.68 2.74 4.47
CA ILE A 303 -7.01 3.04 3.93
C ILE A 303 -8.01 2.95 5.08
N ARG A 304 -8.81 4.00 5.23
CA ARG A 304 -9.98 4.03 6.11
C ARG A 304 -11.23 3.86 5.25
N PHE A 305 -12.03 2.86 5.52
CA PHE A 305 -13.29 2.67 4.79
C PHE A 305 -14.39 3.54 5.40
N PRO A 306 -15.18 4.26 4.57
CA PRO A 306 -16.27 5.08 5.05
C PRO A 306 -17.41 4.19 5.61
N GLU A 307 -18.04 4.63 6.70
CA GLU A 307 -19.08 3.86 7.40
C GLU A 307 -20.26 3.42 6.51
N LYS A 308 -20.58 4.19 5.47
CA LYS A 308 -21.69 3.90 4.55
C LYS A 308 -21.38 2.78 3.52
N GLN A 309 -20.13 2.40 3.33
CA GLN A 309 -19.70 1.40 2.34
C GLN A 309 -19.39 0.01 2.91
N GLY A 310 -20.02 -0.38 3.98
CA GLY A 310 -19.80 -1.70 4.61
C GLY A 310 -18.85 -1.66 5.79
N ALA A 311 -18.59 -0.50 6.37
CA ALA A 311 -17.78 -0.29 7.57
C ALA A 311 -18.26 -1.07 8.81
N GLY A 312 -19.44 -1.67 8.76
CA GLY A 312 -19.87 -2.63 9.78
C GLY A 312 -19.01 -3.91 9.83
N VAL A 313 -18.18 -4.17 8.79
CA VAL A 313 -17.34 -5.37 8.71
C VAL A 313 -15.84 -5.00 8.73
N PHE A 314 -15.44 -3.98 7.97
CA PHE A 314 -14.03 -3.59 7.81
C PHE A 314 -13.84 -2.09 8.06
N PRO A 315 -13.23 -1.67 9.17
CA PRO A 315 -12.98 -0.25 9.45
C PRO A 315 -11.86 0.34 8.58
N GLY A 316 -10.95 -0.48 8.07
CA GLY A 316 -9.83 -0.04 7.25
C GLY A 316 -8.89 -1.15 6.85
N PHE A 317 -7.81 -0.77 6.20
CA PHE A 317 -6.75 -1.67 5.73
C PHE A 317 -5.40 -0.98 5.89
N MET A 318 -4.38 -1.75 6.22
CA MET A 318 -3.00 -1.29 6.17
C MET A 318 -2.13 -2.35 5.51
N SER A 319 -1.21 -1.91 4.67
CA SER A 319 -0.14 -2.77 4.16
C SER A 319 1.21 -2.09 4.24
N SER A 320 2.23 -2.91 4.32
CA SER A 320 3.62 -2.54 4.14
C SER A 320 4.20 -3.26 2.93
N LEU A 321 5.07 -2.57 2.21
CA LEU A 321 5.81 -3.11 1.09
C LEU A 321 7.29 -3.03 1.43
N ARG A 322 7.98 -4.15 1.34
CA ARG A 322 9.42 -4.27 1.53
C ARG A 322 10.06 -4.71 0.25
N THR A 323 11.05 -3.97 -0.19
CA THR A 323 11.84 -4.27 -1.38
C THR A 323 13.24 -4.70 -0.94
N THR A 324 13.69 -5.82 -1.45
CA THR A 324 15.07 -6.28 -1.35
C THR A 324 15.57 -6.61 -2.75
N GLU A 325 16.85 -6.91 -2.94
CA GLU A 325 17.41 -7.19 -4.25
C GLU A 325 16.59 -8.24 -5.02
N GLY A 326 15.94 -7.82 -6.10
CA GLY A 326 15.10 -8.65 -6.96
C GLY A 326 13.81 -9.18 -6.36
N ARG A 327 13.39 -8.70 -5.18
CA ARG A 327 12.20 -9.18 -4.50
C ARG A 327 11.38 -8.05 -3.89
N VAL A 328 10.07 -8.10 -4.10
CA VAL A 328 9.08 -7.27 -3.38
C VAL A 328 8.19 -8.17 -2.55
N GLU A 329 8.02 -7.83 -1.29
CA GLU A 329 7.11 -8.47 -0.35
C GLU A 329 6.04 -7.48 0.10
N LEU A 330 4.79 -7.90 0.03
CA LEU A 330 3.62 -7.20 0.53
C LEU A 330 3.11 -7.91 1.77
N ASP A 331 2.89 -7.17 2.85
CA ASP A 331 2.25 -7.66 4.05
C ASP A 331 1.14 -6.69 4.44
N GLY A 332 -0.10 -7.15 4.48
CA GLY A 332 -1.27 -6.34 4.75
C GLY A 332 -2.18 -6.97 5.79
N PHE A 333 -2.91 -6.12 6.50
CA PHE A 333 -3.90 -6.53 7.48
C PHE A 333 -5.19 -5.71 7.34
N MET A 334 -6.31 -6.40 7.38
CA MET A 334 -7.65 -5.83 7.34
C MET A 334 -8.41 -6.32 8.57
N PRO A 335 -8.65 -5.46 9.58
CA PRO A 335 -9.41 -5.85 10.75
C PRO A 335 -10.86 -6.07 10.38
N ALA A 336 -11.48 -7.09 10.97
CA ALA A 336 -12.89 -7.38 10.78
C ALA A 336 -13.60 -7.31 12.13
N THR A 337 -14.75 -6.65 12.17
CA THR A 337 -15.61 -6.60 13.36
C THR A 337 -16.42 -7.87 13.53
N LYS A 338 -16.53 -8.67 12.47
CA LYS A 338 -17.14 -10.01 12.47
C LYS A 338 -16.20 -10.99 11.75
N PRO A 339 -16.19 -12.27 12.10
CA PRO A 339 -15.44 -13.26 11.36
C PRO A 339 -15.83 -13.21 9.87
N LEU A 340 -14.83 -13.12 8.98
CA LEU A 340 -15.02 -13.11 7.52
C LEU A 340 -15.64 -14.43 7.03
N LEU A 341 -15.33 -15.50 7.72
CA LEU A 341 -15.91 -16.82 7.52
C LEU A 341 -16.28 -17.37 8.89
N ASP A 342 -17.31 -18.21 8.96
CA ASP A 342 -17.77 -18.91 10.17
C ASP A 342 -16.72 -19.90 10.73
N GLY A 343 -15.49 -19.44 10.96
CA GLY A 343 -14.43 -20.13 11.70
C GLY A 343 -13.98 -21.50 11.17
N LYS A 344 -14.61 -22.01 10.12
CA LYS A 344 -14.23 -23.28 9.49
C LYS A 344 -13.20 -22.98 8.40
N GLN A 345 -11.96 -22.87 8.81
CA GLN A 345 -10.82 -23.00 7.88
C GLN A 345 -10.98 -24.34 7.17
N GLY A 346 -11.30 -24.31 5.88
CA GLY A 346 -11.29 -25.50 5.08
C GLY A 346 -9.89 -26.14 5.08
N PRO A 347 -9.76 -27.46 5.15
CA PRO A 347 -8.46 -28.12 4.92
C PRO A 347 -7.94 -27.72 3.54
N LEU A 348 -6.61 -27.73 3.37
CA LEU A 348 -5.97 -27.69 2.05
C LEU A 348 -6.75 -28.63 1.13
N PRO A 349 -7.15 -28.19 -0.06
CA PRO A 349 -7.91 -29.05 -0.96
C PRO A 349 -7.17 -30.37 -1.17
N ALA A 350 -7.85 -31.47 -0.93
CA ALA A 350 -7.27 -32.82 -1.13
C ALA A 350 -6.79 -33.05 -2.58
N LEU A 351 -7.20 -32.18 -3.50
CA LEU A 351 -6.67 -32.14 -4.86
C LEU A 351 -5.14 -31.93 -4.88
N LEU A 352 -4.61 -31.04 -4.04
CA LEU A 352 -3.17 -30.73 -4.04
C LEU A 352 -2.32 -31.91 -3.60
N ASP A 353 -2.86 -32.85 -2.85
CA ASP A 353 -2.11 -34.03 -2.38
C ASP A 353 -1.82 -35.05 -3.48
N LYS A 354 -2.66 -35.07 -4.52
CA LYS A 354 -2.61 -36.10 -5.59
C LYS A 354 -2.71 -35.49 -6.99
N ALA A 355 -2.51 -34.19 -7.15
CA ALA A 355 -2.55 -33.51 -8.44
C ALA A 355 -1.32 -33.86 -9.29
N PRO A 356 -1.41 -33.67 -10.61
CA PRO A 356 -0.24 -33.67 -11.47
C PRO A 356 0.76 -32.63 -10.97
N LEU A 357 2.07 -33.00 -10.93
CA LEU A 357 3.11 -32.10 -10.49
C LEU A 357 3.39 -31.02 -11.55
N GLY A 358 3.82 -29.86 -11.09
CA GLY A 358 4.33 -28.80 -11.94
C GLY A 358 3.29 -27.88 -12.55
N PRO A 359 2.27 -27.41 -11.81
CA PRO A 359 1.44 -26.33 -12.31
C PRO A 359 2.28 -25.05 -12.50
N VAL A 360 1.97 -24.31 -13.57
CA VAL A 360 2.55 -22.97 -13.84
C VAL A 360 1.72 -21.85 -13.21
N ALA A 361 0.45 -22.13 -12.89
CA ALA A 361 -0.38 -21.24 -12.07
C ALA A 361 -1.29 -22.06 -11.16
N VAL A 362 -1.58 -21.50 -10.01
CA VAL A 362 -2.51 -22.05 -9.01
C VAL A 362 -3.41 -20.93 -8.54
N ALA A 363 -4.72 -21.18 -8.50
CA ALA A 363 -5.68 -20.34 -7.83
C ALA A 363 -6.51 -21.18 -6.87
N MET A 364 -6.60 -20.75 -5.63
CA MET A 364 -7.43 -21.36 -4.61
C MET A 364 -8.34 -20.29 -4.02
N MET A 365 -9.59 -20.64 -3.84
CA MET A 365 -10.60 -19.75 -3.28
C MET A 365 -11.46 -20.52 -2.27
N SER A 366 -11.73 -19.90 -1.13
CA SER A 366 -12.69 -20.42 -0.16
C SER A 366 -13.59 -19.26 0.26
N ILE A 367 -14.78 -19.22 -0.31
CA ILE A 367 -15.78 -18.17 -0.07
C ILE A 367 -17.08 -18.83 0.35
N PRO A 368 -17.79 -18.34 1.40
CA PRO A 368 -19.09 -18.86 1.77
C PRO A 368 -20.06 -18.84 0.57
N PRO A 369 -20.90 -19.87 0.40
CA PRO A 369 -21.88 -19.92 -0.71
C PRO A 369 -22.80 -18.69 -0.77
N SER A 370 -23.17 -18.13 0.38
CA SER A 370 -23.97 -16.89 0.46
C SER A 370 -23.27 -15.68 -0.13
N GLU A 371 -21.98 -15.55 0.14
CA GLU A 371 -21.13 -14.48 -0.40
C GLU A 371 -20.90 -14.67 -1.91
N MET A 372 -20.60 -15.90 -2.32
CA MET A 372 -20.48 -16.27 -3.73
C MET A 372 -21.78 -15.97 -4.49
N ALA A 373 -22.94 -16.31 -3.90
CA ALA A 373 -24.24 -15.97 -4.47
C ALA A 373 -24.44 -14.46 -4.58
N SER A 374 -24.02 -13.70 -3.57
CA SER A 374 -24.11 -12.23 -3.60
C SER A 374 -23.20 -11.60 -4.65
N MET A 375 -22.00 -12.16 -4.85
CA MET A 375 -21.08 -11.70 -5.90
C MET A 375 -21.59 -12.00 -7.31
N LEU A 376 -22.18 -13.19 -7.53
CA LEU A 376 -22.62 -13.64 -8.85
C LEU A 376 -24.02 -13.15 -9.24
N LEU A 377 -24.91 -13.02 -8.28
CA LEU A 377 -26.32 -12.69 -8.51
C LEU A 377 -26.69 -11.28 -8.03
N GLY A 378 -25.85 -10.63 -7.23
CA GLY A 378 -26.16 -9.40 -6.52
C GLY A 378 -26.68 -9.65 -5.09
N ALA A 379 -26.74 -8.57 -4.31
CA ALA A 379 -27.16 -8.62 -2.91
C ALA A 379 -28.58 -9.17 -2.74
N PRO A 380 -28.88 -9.89 -1.64
CA PRO A 380 -30.23 -10.36 -1.37
C PRO A 380 -31.25 -9.21 -1.42
N GLY A 381 -32.34 -9.41 -2.20
CA GLY A 381 -33.39 -8.40 -2.37
C GLY A 381 -33.08 -7.29 -3.39
N SER A 382 -31.91 -7.29 -4.03
CA SER A 382 -31.60 -6.29 -5.08
C SER A 382 -32.33 -6.59 -6.39
N PRO A 383 -32.66 -5.55 -7.20
CA PRO A 383 -33.19 -5.74 -8.56
C PRO A 383 -32.27 -6.58 -9.45
N GLN A 384 -30.96 -6.37 -9.34
CA GLN A 384 -29.93 -7.13 -10.08
C GLN A 384 -30.04 -8.64 -9.80
N ARG A 385 -30.24 -9.04 -8.53
CA ARG A 385 -30.42 -10.45 -8.19
C ARG A 385 -31.68 -11.04 -8.82
N THR A 386 -32.78 -10.29 -8.80
CA THR A 386 -34.05 -10.73 -9.38
C THR A 386 -33.91 -10.97 -10.88
N GLU A 387 -33.27 -10.03 -11.59
CA GLU A 387 -33.02 -10.14 -13.04
C GLU A 387 -32.08 -11.31 -13.36
N ALA A 388 -30.98 -11.46 -12.59
CA ALA A 388 -30.06 -12.57 -12.77
C ALA A 388 -30.76 -13.94 -12.57
N LEU A 389 -31.52 -14.09 -11.49
CA LEU A 389 -32.26 -15.33 -11.22
C LEU A 389 -33.28 -15.65 -12.32
N GLU A 390 -33.97 -14.65 -12.82
CA GLU A 390 -34.93 -14.83 -13.93
C GLU A 390 -34.24 -15.26 -15.23
N SER A 391 -33.09 -14.63 -15.55
CA SER A 391 -32.27 -15.04 -16.72
C SER A 391 -31.81 -16.50 -16.62
N TRP A 392 -31.35 -16.95 -15.45
CA TRP A 392 -30.95 -18.34 -15.24
C TRP A 392 -32.15 -19.30 -15.34
N ARG A 393 -33.33 -18.91 -14.79
CA ARG A 393 -34.56 -19.68 -14.87
C ARG A 393 -35.06 -19.84 -16.30
N GLN A 394 -34.97 -18.80 -17.14
CA GLN A 394 -35.28 -18.87 -18.58
C GLN A 394 -34.39 -19.86 -19.32
N GLN A 395 -33.12 -20.00 -18.88
CA GLN A 395 -32.20 -21.03 -19.35
C GLN A 395 -32.50 -22.40 -18.74
N GLY A 396 -33.45 -22.47 -17.81
CA GLY A 396 -33.89 -23.66 -17.12
C GLY A 396 -32.96 -24.13 -16.01
N VAL A 397 -32.13 -23.26 -15.48
CA VAL A 397 -31.24 -23.54 -14.36
C VAL A 397 -31.79 -22.89 -13.10
N ASP A 398 -31.90 -23.66 -12.03
CA ASP A 398 -32.17 -23.16 -10.69
C ASP A 398 -30.85 -22.69 -10.08
N ALA A 399 -30.56 -21.39 -10.21
CA ALA A 399 -29.31 -20.80 -9.77
C ALA A 399 -29.14 -20.86 -8.24
N GLU A 400 -30.22 -20.73 -7.46
CA GLU A 400 -30.14 -20.78 -6.00
C GLU A 400 -29.86 -22.22 -5.54
N ALA A 401 -30.51 -23.21 -6.10
CA ALA A 401 -30.23 -24.62 -5.82
C ALA A 401 -28.79 -25.00 -6.23
N LEU A 402 -28.31 -24.48 -7.36
CA LEU A 402 -26.96 -24.73 -7.84
C LEU A 402 -25.91 -24.10 -6.93
N LEU A 403 -26.05 -22.82 -6.58
CA LEU A 403 -25.13 -22.13 -5.69
C LEU A 403 -25.19 -22.68 -4.25
N GLY A 404 -26.36 -23.07 -3.77
CA GLY A 404 -26.53 -23.77 -2.49
C GLY A 404 -25.91 -25.17 -2.47
N ALA A 405 -25.70 -25.78 -3.64
CA ALA A 405 -25.03 -27.07 -3.77
C ALA A 405 -23.50 -26.98 -3.74
N VAL A 406 -22.91 -25.80 -3.92
CA VAL A 406 -21.47 -25.59 -3.86
C VAL A 406 -21.06 -25.31 -2.41
N ARG A 407 -19.95 -25.89 -1.97
CA ARG A 407 -19.42 -25.68 -0.61
C ARG A 407 -18.65 -24.37 -0.46
N GLY A 408 -18.15 -23.81 -1.59
CA GLY A 408 -17.43 -22.57 -1.64
C GLY A 408 -15.92 -22.70 -1.77
N ASP A 409 -15.35 -23.89 -1.64
CA ASP A 409 -13.95 -24.17 -1.92
C ASP A 409 -13.76 -24.54 -3.40
N VAL A 410 -12.86 -23.81 -4.07
CA VAL A 410 -12.50 -24.02 -5.48
C VAL A 410 -10.98 -23.98 -5.60
N THR A 411 -10.43 -24.94 -6.34
CA THR A 411 -9.00 -25.01 -6.67
C THR A 411 -8.83 -25.13 -8.16
N LEU A 412 -8.01 -24.30 -8.76
CA LEU A 412 -7.64 -24.28 -10.16
C LEU A 412 -6.13 -24.47 -10.28
N LEU A 413 -5.70 -25.47 -11.04
CA LEU A 413 -4.32 -25.72 -11.41
C LEU A 413 -4.20 -25.58 -12.94
N VAL A 414 -3.24 -24.78 -13.38
CA VAL A 414 -2.95 -24.56 -14.81
C VAL A 414 -1.58 -25.13 -15.11
N TYR A 415 -1.51 -25.91 -16.19
CA TYR A 415 -0.31 -26.55 -16.67
C TYR A 415 -0.02 -26.09 -18.09
N PHE A 416 1.24 -25.91 -18.42
CA PHE A 416 1.66 -25.63 -19.77
C PHE A 416 1.96 -26.96 -20.50
N ASP A 417 1.51 -27.06 -21.75
CA ASP A 417 1.76 -28.21 -22.61
C ASP A 417 2.67 -27.79 -23.77
N ALA A 418 3.98 -27.84 -23.54
CA ALA A 418 4.94 -27.40 -24.53
C ALA A 418 4.86 -28.18 -25.86
N PRO A 419 4.73 -29.54 -25.90
CA PRO A 419 4.54 -30.26 -27.14
C PRO A 419 3.29 -29.81 -27.92
N ALA A 420 2.16 -29.63 -27.25
CA ALA A 420 0.92 -29.16 -27.90
C ALA A 420 1.06 -27.69 -28.36
N PHE A 421 1.71 -26.85 -27.57
CA PHE A 421 2.01 -25.47 -27.94
C PHE A 421 2.84 -25.41 -29.21
N TYR A 422 3.94 -26.16 -29.31
CA TYR A 422 4.82 -26.15 -30.49
C TYR A 422 4.15 -26.73 -31.72
N ARG A 423 3.35 -27.79 -31.61
CA ARG A 423 2.55 -28.31 -32.72
C ARG A 423 1.57 -27.25 -33.25
N ASN A 424 0.91 -26.51 -32.36
CA ASN A 424 -0.03 -25.48 -32.76
C ASN A 424 0.68 -24.25 -33.34
N PHE A 425 1.77 -23.81 -32.70
CA PHE A 425 2.57 -22.67 -33.14
C PHE A 425 3.14 -22.83 -34.56
N LEU A 426 3.64 -24.02 -34.88
CA LEU A 426 4.22 -24.34 -36.19
C LEU A 426 3.16 -24.75 -37.23
N GLY A 427 2.01 -25.26 -36.79
CA GLY A 427 0.91 -25.69 -37.66
C GLY A 427 -0.12 -24.61 -38.00
N ASN A 428 -0.25 -23.58 -37.18
CA ASN A 428 -1.26 -22.53 -37.29
C ASN A 428 -0.63 -21.16 -37.50
N LYS A 429 -1.31 -20.33 -38.33
CA LYS A 429 -0.90 -18.92 -38.53
C LYS A 429 -1.11 -18.03 -37.28
N ARG A 430 -1.84 -18.49 -36.28
CA ARG A 430 -2.08 -17.79 -35.01
C ARG A 430 -1.65 -18.68 -33.85
N PRO A 431 -0.60 -18.32 -33.11
CA PRO A 431 -0.22 -19.08 -31.93
C PRO A 431 -1.28 -18.90 -30.83
N GLU A 432 -1.85 -20.01 -30.40
CA GLU A 432 -2.74 -20.05 -29.23
C GLU A 432 -2.00 -20.71 -28.08
N PRO A 433 -2.01 -20.13 -26.88
CA PRO A 433 -1.44 -20.80 -25.72
C PRO A 433 -2.19 -22.12 -25.49
N ARG A 434 -1.46 -23.22 -25.49
CA ARG A 434 -2.01 -24.54 -25.18
C ARG A 434 -1.62 -24.89 -23.77
N GLY A 435 -2.61 -25.18 -22.96
CA GLY A 435 -2.43 -25.55 -21.58
C GLY A 435 -3.44 -26.62 -21.18
N SER A 436 -3.15 -27.28 -20.09
CA SER A 436 -4.10 -28.18 -19.44
C SER A 436 -4.56 -27.55 -18.14
N VAL A 437 -5.81 -27.77 -17.81
CA VAL A 437 -6.47 -27.18 -16.63
C VAL A 437 -7.07 -28.30 -15.80
N LEU A 438 -6.86 -28.24 -14.50
CA LEU A 438 -7.56 -29.06 -13.52
C LEU A 438 -8.25 -28.12 -12.53
N LEU A 439 -9.57 -28.15 -12.50
CA LEU A 439 -10.40 -27.42 -11.53
C LEU A 439 -11.13 -28.42 -10.65
N GLU A 440 -11.19 -28.15 -9.36
CA GLU A 440 -12.01 -28.89 -8.41
C GLU A 440 -12.81 -27.93 -7.54
N ALA A 441 -14.08 -28.23 -7.32
CA ALA A 441 -14.96 -27.51 -6.42
C ALA A 441 -15.65 -28.49 -5.46
N GLY A 442 -15.72 -28.12 -4.18
CA GLY A 442 -16.45 -28.87 -3.18
C GLY A 442 -17.96 -28.70 -3.32
N LEU A 443 -18.70 -29.77 -3.12
CA LEU A 443 -20.15 -29.80 -3.18
C LEU A 443 -20.74 -30.20 -1.83
N THR A 444 -21.85 -29.58 -1.45
CA THR A 444 -22.73 -30.04 -0.36
C THR A 444 -23.74 -31.07 -0.85
N ASN A 445 -24.15 -30.94 -2.12
CA ASN A 445 -25.09 -31.84 -2.79
C ASN A 445 -24.78 -31.89 -4.29
N SER A 446 -24.51 -33.07 -4.81
CA SER A 446 -24.19 -33.26 -6.24
C SER A 446 -25.42 -33.28 -7.17
N ALA A 447 -26.61 -33.56 -6.64
CA ALA A 447 -27.80 -33.75 -7.48
C ALA A 447 -28.22 -32.50 -8.26
N PRO A 448 -28.30 -31.29 -7.69
CA PRO A 448 -28.62 -30.06 -8.44
C PRO A 448 -27.58 -29.76 -9.52
N VAL A 449 -26.29 -30.06 -9.27
CA VAL A 449 -25.20 -29.83 -10.23
C VAL A 449 -25.34 -30.77 -11.43
N VAL A 450 -25.58 -32.06 -11.18
CA VAL A 450 -25.82 -33.03 -12.25
C VAL A 450 -27.08 -32.67 -13.08
N ALA A 451 -28.15 -32.24 -12.41
CA ALA A 451 -29.38 -31.80 -13.08
C ALA A 451 -29.14 -30.58 -13.97
N ALA A 452 -28.43 -29.57 -13.48
CA ALA A 452 -28.08 -28.37 -14.24
C ALA A 452 -27.19 -28.69 -15.45
N LEU A 453 -26.18 -29.54 -15.29
CA LEU A 453 -25.30 -29.98 -16.38
C LEU A 453 -26.05 -30.77 -17.43
N ASN A 454 -26.92 -31.72 -17.04
CA ASN A 454 -27.77 -32.45 -17.99
C ASN A 454 -28.60 -31.49 -18.84
N LYS A 455 -29.27 -30.53 -18.20
CA LYS A 455 -30.15 -29.58 -18.88
C LYS A 455 -29.38 -28.61 -19.80
N ALA A 456 -28.21 -28.18 -19.38
CA ALA A 456 -27.33 -27.35 -20.19
C ALA A 456 -26.88 -28.10 -21.46
N PHE A 457 -26.55 -29.38 -21.34
CA PHE A 457 -26.07 -30.18 -22.45
C PHE A 457 -27.19 -30.71 -23.36
N GLU A 458 -28.42 -30.87 -22.84
CA GLU A 458 -29.60 -31.22 -23.66
C GLU A 458 -29.99 -30.08 -24.62
N LYS A 459 -29.83 -28.84 -24.21
CA LYS A 459 -30.18 -27.65 -25.00
C LYS A 459 -29.03 -27.15 -25.89
N GLY A 460 -27.80 -27.55 -25.61
CA GLY A 460 -26.61 -27.08 -26.31
C GLY A 460 -26.33 -27.85 -27.61
N THR A 461 -25.55 -27.23 -28.51
CA THR A 461 -25.02 -27.83 -29.73
C THR A 461 -23.79 -28.72 -29.50
N TRP A 462 -23.47 -29.00 -28.24
CA TRP A 462 -22.27 -29.72 -27.85
C TRP A 462 -22.48 -31.23 -27.98
N ASN A 463 -21.55 -31.93 -28.64
CA ASN A 463 -21.53 -33.38 -28.63
C ASN A 463 -20.96 -33.88 -27.33
N VAL A 464 -21.80 -34.23 -26.35
CA VAL A 464 -21.42 -34.64 -24.99
C VAL A 464 -21.70 -36.13 -24.80
N GLU A 465 -20.66 -36.90 -24.55
CA GLU A 465 -20.76 -38.29 -24.11
C GLU A 465 -20.93 -38.32 -22.58
N ARG A 466 -22.05 -38.89 -22.12
CA ARG A 466 -22.34 -39.07 -20.70
C ARG A 466 -22.10 -40.51 -20.30
N SER A 467 -21.36 -40.71 -19.20
CA SER A 467 -21.21 -42.03 -18.56
C SER A 467 -21.46 -41.94 -17.07
N GLN A 468 -21.87 -43.05 -16.48
CA GLN A 468 -22.04 -43.17 -15.02
C GLN A 468 -21.31 -44.42 -14.55
N GLU A 469 -20.29 -44.21 -13.71
CA GLU A 469 -19.41 -45.27 -13.20
C GLU A 469 -19.15 -45.07 -11.72
N LYS A 470 -19.35 -46.12 -10.93
CA LYS A 470 -19.01 -46.15 -9.49
C LYS A 470 -19.54 -44.92 -8.69
N GLY A 471 -20.76 -44.47 -9.01
CA GLY A 471 -21.37 -43.30 -8.34
C GLY A 471 -20.88 -41.94 -8.84
N ALA A 472 -20.05 -41.87 -9.86
CA ALA A 472 -19.65 -40.65 -10.54
C ALA A 472 -20.37 -40.47 -11.85
N THR A 473 -20.84 -39.27 -12.13
CA THR A 473 -21.38 -38.86 -13.44
C THR A 473 -20.29 -38.10 -14.18
N ARG A 474 -19.95 -38.59 -15.37
CA ARG A 474 -18.94 -37.97 -16.24
C ARG A 474 -19.57 -37.48 -17.53
N PHE A 475 -19.14 -36.26 -17.94
CA PHE A 475 -19.50 -35.64 -19.20
C PHE A 475 -18.20 -35.38 -19.97
N ARG A 476 -18.05 -36.06 -21.13
CA ARG A 476 -16.91 -35.90 -22.03
C ARG A 476 -17.33 -35.13 -23.25
N MET A 477 -16.54 -34.13 -23.61
CA MET A 477 -16.76 -33.30 -24.78
C MET A 477 -15.45 -32.81 -25.36
N ARG A 478 -15.49 -32.23 -26.54
CA ARG A 478 -14.35 -31.49 -27.11
C ARG A 478 -14.75 -30.03 -27.28
N VAL A 479 -13.90 -29.16 -26.76
CA VAL A 479 -14.05 -27.69 -26.85
C VAL A 479 -12.81 -27.16 -27.54
N MET A 480 -12.95 -26.46 -28.67
CA MET A 480 -11.83 -25.99 -29.48
C MET A 480 -10.77 -27.08 -29.71
N GLU A 481 -11.24 -28.27 -30.13
CA GLU A 481 -10.44 -29.49 -30.37
C GLU A 481 -9.75 -30.09 -29.13
N GLN A 482 -9.89 -29.51 -27.95
CA GLN A 482 -9.33 -30.08 -26.72
C GLN A 482 -10.33 -30.97 -25.99
N PRO A 483 -9.87 -32.09 -25.42
CA PRO A 483 -10.74 -32.92 -24.58
C PRO A 483 -11.05 -32.16 -23.29
N LEU A 484 -12.31 -32.18 -22.91
CA LEU A 484 -12.83 -31.68 -21.66
C LEU A 484 -13.64 -32.74 -20.95
N VAL A 485 -13.32 -33.01 -19.70
CA VAL A 485 -14.02 -34.00 -18.88
C VAL A 485 -14.54 -33.32 -17.63
N LEU A 486 -15.85 -33.26 -17.47
CA LEU A 486 -16.48 -32.89 -16.20
C LEU A 486 -16.86 -34.17 -15.44
N THR A 487 -16.53 -34.23 -14.17
CA THR A 487 -16.86 -35.35 -13.29
C THR A 487 -17.54 -34.83 -12.04
N VAL A 488 -18.73 -35.32 -11.75
CA VAL A 488 -19.43 -35.10 -10.49
C VAL A 488 -19.40 -36.39 -9.69
N ALA A 489 -18.73 -36.43 -8.57
CA ALA A 489 -18.54 -37.63 -7.77
C ALA A 489 -18.60 -37.27 -6.26
N GLY A 490 -19.58 -37.86 -5.57
CA GLY A 490 -19.77 -37.61 -4.15
C GLY A 490 -19.96 -36.13 -3.83
N ASP A 491 -19.03 -35.57 -3.08
CA ASP A 491 -19.00 -34.18 -2.62
C ASP A 491 -18.11 -33.26 -3.50
N ARG A 492 -17.81 -33.66 -4.74
CA ARG A 492 -16.88 -32.94 -5.62
C ARG A 492 -17.34 -32.83 -7.06
N LEU A 493 -17.09 -31.66 -7.63
CA LEU A 493 -17.08 -31.40 -9.06
C LEU A 493 -15.63 -31.23 -9.51
N SER A 494 -15.20 -31.99 -10.51
CA SER A 494 -13.90 -31.77 -11.15
C SER A 494 -14.05 -31.51 -12.64
N LEU A 495 -13.26 -30.58 -13.17
CA LEU A 495 -13.12 -30.30 -14.60
C LEU A 495 -11.67 -30.52 -14.98
N GLN A 496 -11.44 -31.39 -15.95
CA GLN A 496 -10.15 -31.62 -16.55
C GLN A 496 -10.23 -31.24 -18.04
N ALA A 497 -9.33 -30.35 -18.46
CA ALA A 497 -9.19 -29.95 -19.86
C ALA A 497 -7.75 -30.09 -20.32
N GLY A 498 -7.52 -30.53 -21.57
CA GLY A 498 -6.21 -30.74 -22.16
C GLY A 498 -5.69 -32.16 -22.09
N GLU A 499 -4.71 -32.47 -22.94
CA GLU A 499 -4.22 -33.84 -23.20
C GLU A 499 -3.07 -34.26 -22.27
N ALA A 500 -2.33 -33.28 -21.67
CA ALA A 500 -1.05 -33.56 -20.99
C ALA A 500 -1.18 -33.98 -19.52
N LEU A 501 -2.36 -33.95 -18.91
CA LEU A 501 -2.51 -34.18 -17.46
C LEU A 501 -2.27 -35.63 -17.07
N ASP A 502 -2.65 -36.59 -17.93
CA ASP A 502 -2.53 -38.02 -17.62
C ASP A 502 -1.08 -38.52 -17.70
N ALA A 503 -0.23 -37.86 -18.47
CA ALA A 503 1.18 -38.20 -18.64
C ALA A 503 2.08 -37.60 -17.52
N ARG A 504 1.57 -36.67 -16.72
CA ARG A 504 2.35 -36.02 -15.65
C ARG A 504 2.41 -36.88 -14.39
N PRO A 505 3.58 -36.95 -13.73
CA PRO A 505 3.67 -37.61 -12.43
C PRO A 505 2.74 -36.92 -11.43
N ARG A 506 2.09 -37.69 -10.60
CA ARG A 506 1.19 -37.18 -9.55
C ARG A 506 1.91 -37.16 -8.21
N GLY A 507 1.61 -36.17 -7.37
CA GLY A 507 2.22 -36.01 -6.07
C GLY A 507 1.59 -34.90 -5.26
N ASN A 508 2.25 -34.54 -4.16
CA ASN A 508 1.79 -33.47 -3.27
C ASN A 508 2.27 -32.10 -3.82
N VAL A 509 1.41 -31.48 -4.63
CA VAL A 509 1.64 -30.12 -5.15
C VAL A 509 1.65 -29.10 -4.02
N GLY A 510 0.80 -29.28 -2.99
CA GLY A 510 0.75 -28.36 -1.83
C GLY A 510 2.09 -28.30 -1.10
N ALA A 511 2.71 -29.46 -0.82
CA ALA A 511 4.03 -29.50 -0.20
C ALA A 511 5.11 -28.83 -1.07
N SER A 512 5.11 -29.09 -2.38
CA SER A 512 6.05 -28.46 -3.33
C SER A 512 5.89 -26.93 -3.38
N LEU A 513 4.66 -26.42 -3.29
CA LEU A 513 4.38 -24.98 -3.23
C LEU A 513 4.85 -24.38 -1.91
N GLN A 514 4.60 -25.06 -0.79
CA GLN A 514 5.04 -24.59 0.53
C GLN A 514 6.57 -24.59 0.66
N GLU A 515 7.26 -25.55 0.10
CA GLU A 515 8.72 -25.57 0.04
C GLU A 515 9.26 -24.38 -0.75
N ARG A 516 8.65 -24.06 -1.89
CA ARG A 516 9.11 -22.98 -2.77
C ARG A 516 8.74 -21.57 -2.29
N PHE A 517 7.55 -21.39 -1.74
CA PHE A 517 7.01 -20.07 -1.36
C PHE A 517 6.97 -19.81 0.14
N GLY A 518 7.26 -20.81 0.95
CA GLY A 518 7.22 -20.76 2.40
C GLY A 518 6.04 -21.52 2.99
N SER A 519 6.19 -22.01 4.21
CA SER A 519 5.22 -22.89 4.89
C SER A 519 3.84 -22.29 5.11
N SER A 520 3.70 -20.96 5.06
CA SER A 520 2.42 -20.27 5.16
C SER A 520 1.68 -20.11 3.83
N ALA A 521 2.37 -20.36 2.70
CA ALA A 521 1.74 -20.28 1.38
C ALA A 521 0.76 -21.43 1.18
N PHE A 522 -0.40 -21.14 0.58
CA PHE A 522 -1.43 -22.13 0.27
C PHE A 522 -1.96 -22.91 1.49
N GLY A 523 -1.90 -22.30 2.68
CA GLY A 523 -2.59 -22.77 3.86
C GLY A 523 -4.11 -22.52 3.76
N PRO A 524 -4.83 -22.62 4.90
CA PRO A 524 -6.21 -22.21 4.96
C PRO A 524 -6.33 -20.74 4.57
N SER A 525 -6.90 -20.44 3.41
CA SER A 525 -6.98 -19.08 2.88
C SER A 525 -8.33 -18.83 2.20
N HIS A 526 -8.72 -17.56 2.15
CA HIS A 526 -9.87 -17.11 1.38
C HIS A 526 -9.55 -17.08 -0.11
N LEU A 527 -8.33 -16.67 -0.42
CA LEU A 527 -7.81 -16.58 -1.78
C LEU A 527 -6.31 -16.81 -1.76
N SER A 528 -5.81 -17.72 -2.59
CA SER A 528 -4.39 -17.86 -2.89
C SER A 528 -4.19 -17.91 -4.39
N LEU A 529 -3.29 -17.10 -4.89
CA LEU A 529 -2.93 -17.04 -6.31
C LEU A 529 -1.42 -17.22 -6.44
N MET A 530 -0.99 -17.97 -7.46
CA MET A 530 0.42 -18.13 -7.81
C MET A 530 0.57 -18.20 -9.32
N VAL A 531 1.64 -17.57 -9.81
CA VAL A 531 2.13 -17.71 -11.18
C VAL A 531 3.62 -17.97 -11.13
N ASP A 532 4.08 -19.01 -11.82
CA ASP A 532 5.46 -19.48 -11.89
C ASP A 532 6.00 -19.38 -13.32
N MET A 533 6.56 -18.21 -13.65
CA MET A 533 7.14 -17.94 -14.97
C MET A 533 8.47 -18.68 -15.18
N GLY A 534 9.22 -18.89 -14.11
CA GLY A 534 10.45 -19.71 -14.18
C GLY A 534 10.12 -21.14 -14.61
N ARG A 535 9.06 -21.72 -14.05
CA ARG A 535 8.58 -23.03 -14.47
C ARG A 535 8.03 -23.03 -15.89
N LEU A 536 7.24 -22.02 -16.28
CA LEU A 536 6.75 -21.90 -17.65
C LEU A 536 7.91 -21.90 -18.65
N ARG A 537 8.98 -21.16 -18.39
CA ARG A 537 10.20 -21.16 -19.23
C ARG A 537 10.84 -22.53 -19.27
N ALA A 538 11.03 -23.16 -18.12
CA ALA A 538 11.62 -24.50 -18.04
C ALA A 538 10.78 -25.54 -18.82
N GLU A 539 9.46 -25.48 -18.74
CA GLU A 539 8.55 -26.35 -19.51
C GLU A 539 8.64 -26.07 -21.03
N MET A 540 8.81 -24.82 -21.45
CA MET A 540 9.01 -24.49 -22.86
C MET A 540 10.34 -25.03 -23.41
N ASP A 541 11.38 -25.02 -22.61
CA ASP A 541 12.71 -25.49 -23.01
C ASP A 541 12.88 -27.03 -22.94
N ALA A 542 12.03 -27.69 -22.13
CA ALA A 542 12.17 -29.13 -21.84
C ALA A 542 12.04 -30.07 -23.05
N PRO A 543 11.14 -29.89 -24.04
CA PRO A 543 11.00 -30.89 -25.11
C PRO A 543 12.23 -30.98 -26.00
N GLU A 544 12.99 -32.06 -25.91
CA GLU A 544 14.09 -32.33 -26.86
C GLU A 544 13.55 -32.67 -28.25
N GLN A 545 12.41 -33.35 -28.32
CA GLN A 545 11.75 -33.74 -29.54
C GLN A 545 10.24 -33.57 -29.39
N VAL A 546 9.56 -33.21 -30.47
CA VAL A 546 8.10 -33.16 -30.54
C VAL A 546 7.66 -33.97 -31.78
N PRO A 547 6.83 -35.00 -31.61
CA PRO A 547 6.40 -35.85 -32.72
C PRO A 547 5.80 -35.02 -33.87
N GLY A 548 6.32 -35.25 -35.07
CA GLY A 548 5.86 -34.56 -36.30
C GLY A 548 6.53 -33.18 -36.55
N ILE A 549 7.47 -32.74 -35.69
CA ILE A 549 8.21 -31.48 -35.87
C ILE A 549 9.68 -31.79 -36.11
N PRO A 550 10.28 -31.32 -37.20
CA PRO A 550 11.73 -31.41 -37.43
C PRO A 550 12.51 -30.64 -36.35
N GLN A 551 13.65 -31.17 -35.92
CA GLN A 551 14.48 -30.60 -34.86
C GLN A 551 14.86 -29.12 -35.11
N ALA A 552 15.24 -28.78 -36.33
CA ALA A 552 15.58 -27.39 -36.69
C ALA A 552 14.38 -26.42 -36.49
N GLN A 553 13.17 -26.86 -36.82
CA GLN A 553 11.95 -26.05 -36.63
C GLN A 553 11.62 -25.90 -35.14
N LEU A 554 11.79 -26.98 -34.36
CA LEU A 554 11.58 -26.93 -32.92
C LEU A 554 12.57 -25.97 -32.25
N SER A 555 13.85 -26.02 -32.64
CA SER A 555 14.87 -25.11 -32.12
C SER A 555 14.57 -23.65 -32.45
N ALA A 556 14.13 -23.37 -33.68
CA ALA A 556 13.71 -22.03 -34.08
C ALA A 556 12.46 -21.56 -33.30
N ALA A 557 11.47 -22.44 -33.12
CA ALA A 557 10.28 -22.11 -32.35
C ALA A 557 10.57 -21.86 -30.87
N LYS A 558 11.49 -22.61 -30.26
CA LYS A 558 11.98 -22.34 -28.88
C LYS A 558 12.64 -20.97 -28.77
N ALA A 559 13.49 -20.61 -29.74
CA ALA A 559 14.15 -19.29 -29.75
C ALA A 559 13.10 -18.16 -29.84
N ILE A 560 12.09 -18.31 -30.69
CA ILE A 560 11.00 -17.32 -30.82
C ILE A 560 10.17 -17.28 -29.52
N GLY A 561 9.83 -18.42 -28.94
CA GLY A 561 9.08 -18.51 -27.71
C GLY A 561 9.85 -17.89 -26.53
N GLY A 562 11.16 -18.14 -26.45
CA GLY A 562 12.07 -17.51 -25.47
C GLY A 562 12.10 -16.00 -25.63
N ALA A 563 12.30 -15.50 -26.85
CA ALA A 563 12.28 -14.06 -27.12
C ALA A 563 10.94 -13.40 -26.78
N PHE A 564 9.81 -14.08 -26.99
CA PHE A 564 8.49 -13.59 -26.56
C PHE A 564 8.40 -13.52 -25.02
N LEU A 565 8.86 -14.56 -24.31
CA LEU A 565 8.86 -14.54 -22.84
C LEU A 565 9.82 -13.47 -22.28
N ASP A 566 10.88 -13.10 -23.01
CA ASP A 566 11.80 -12.06 -22.60
C ASP A 566 11.22 -10.64 -22.77
N GLN A 567 10.15 -10.49 -23.54
CA GLN A 567 9.37 -9.24 -23.62
C GLN A 567 8.38 -9.09 -22.45
N LEU A 568 8.06 -10.17 -21.73
CA LEU A 568 7.24 -10.10 -20.53
C LEU A 568 8.06 -9.59 -19.35
N PRO A 569 7.43 -8.96 -18.34
CA PRO A 569 8.13 -8.55 -17.14
C PRO A 569 9.00 -9.68 -16.57
N PRO A 570 10.25 -9.42 -16.18
CA PRO A 570 11.24 -10.45 -15.84
C PRO A 570 11.03 -11.04 -14.45
N PHE A 571 9.80 -11.37 -14.06
CA PHE A 571 9.59 -12.08 -12.81
C PHE A 571 9.75 -13.61 -12.96
N ASP A 572 10.32 -14.24 -11.95
CA ASP A 572 10.45 -15.67 -11.84
C ASP A 572 9.14 -16.28 -11.35
N HIS A 573 8.63 -15.74 -10.25
CA HIS A 573 7.32 -16.10 -9.72
C HIS A 573 6.68 -14.97 -8.94
N ALA A 574 5.36 -15.04 -8.84
CA ALA A 574 4.56 -14.18 -7.98
C ALA A 574 3.52 -15.01 -7.22
N PHE A 575 3.26 -14.66 -5.97
CA PHE A 575 2.13 -15.19 -5.24
C PHE A 575 1.41 -14.09 -4.45
N LEU A 576 0.12 -14.31 -4.21
CA LEU A 576 -0.73 -13.51 -3.35
C LEU A 576 -1.59 -14.47 -2.51
N ASP A 577 -1.64 -14.22 -1.21
CA ASP A 577 -2.42 -14.98 -0.26
C ASP A 577 -3.25 -14.04 0.62
N PHE A 578 -4.55 -14.31 0.71
CA PHE A 578 -5.47 -13.61 1.58
C PHE A 578 -6.10 -14.64 2.53
N SER A 579 -5.66 -14.61 3.77
CA SER A 579 -5.99 -15.64 4.77
C SER A 579 -6.64 -15.06 6.01
N PRO A 580 -7.53 -15.82 6.68
CA PRO A 580 -8.10 -15.41 7.96
C PRO A 580 -7.00 -15.35 9.03
N GLU A 581 -7.06 -14.32 9.87
CA GLU A 581 -6.19 -14.14 11.04
C GLU A 581 -7.04 -13.68 12.24
N GLU A 582 -6.53 -13.84 13.44
CA GLU A 582 -7.23 -13.37 14.65
C GLU A 582 -7.51 -11.86 14.57
N GLY A 583 -8.80 -11.52 14.64
CA GLY A 583 -9.29 -10.15 14.56
C GLY A 583 -9.40 -9.58 13.14
N GLY A 584 -9.24 -10.41 12.07
CA GLY A 584 -9.39 -9.93 10.70
C GLY A 584 -8.91 -10.87 9.61
N ALA A 585 -8.28 -10.31 8.59
CA ALA A 585 -7.67 -11.05 7.49
C ALA A 585 -6.31 -10.47 7.13
N ARG A 586 -5.41 -11.33 6.72
CA ARG A 586 -4.05 -11.01 6.31
C ARG A 586 -3.87 -11.18 4.83
N LEU A 587 -3.30 -10.17 4.20
CA LEU A 587 -2.85 -10.20 2.82
C LEU A 587 -1.33 -10.35 2.79
N ARG A 588 -0.83 -11.37 2.11
CA ARG A 588 0.60 -11.56 1.85
C ARG A 588 0.84 -11.68 0.37
N GLY A 589 1.87 -11.02 -0.12
CA GLY A 589 2.26 -11.09 -1.52
C GLY A 589 3.77 -11.11 -1.67
N ARG A 590 4.23 -11.71 -2.76
CA ARG A 590 5.64 -11.70 -3.14
C ARG A 590 5.74 -11.69 -4.65
N ILE A 591 6.64 -10.86 -5.15
CA ILE A 591 7.12 -10.92 -6.53
C ILE A 591 8.62 -11.14 -6.47
N MET A 592 9.12 -12.16 -7.15
CA MET A 592 10.54 -12.45 -7.30
C MET A 592 10.94 -12.19 -8.74
N LEU A 593 11.93 -11.35 -8.94
CA LEU A 593 12.51 -11.16 -10.26
C LEU A 593 13.46 -12.30 -10.62
N ARG A 594 13.56 -12.59 -11.91
CA ARG A 594 14.58 -13.51 -12.44
C ARG A 594 15.97 -12.94 -12.13
N THR A 595 16.87 -13.78 -11.67
CA THR A 595 18.29 -13.45 -11.56
C THR A 595 18.84 -13.18 -12.97
N PRO A 596 19.60 -12.12 -13.19
CA PRO A 596 20.20 -11.80 -14.49
C PRO A 596 21.04 -12.94 -15.05
#